data_52a925107740d06592c123e3835d6b73
#
_entry.id   52a925107740d06592c123e3835d6b73
#
_cell.length_a   1.000
_cell.length_b   1.000
_cell.length_c   1.000
_cell.angle_alpha   90.00
_cell.angle_beta   90.00
_cell.angle_gamma   90.00
#
_symmetry.space_group_name_H-M   'P 1'
#
loop_
_entity.id
_entity.type
_entity.pdbx_description
1 polymer ?
#
loop_
_entity_poly.entity_id
_entity_poly.type
_entity_poly.pdbx_seq_one_letter_code
_entity_poly.pdbx_strand_id
1 'polypeptide(L)' 'MAKPDTRAPSSSSSTRILPMQLQIGDRLSDETGEWEVVNRPHTTAGGKTAHVRVRRVDQPAVVEERTWGAHERVTVKRP' A
#
# COMPACT_ATOMS: atom_id res chain seq x y z
N MET A 1 -10.40 26.37 13.94
CA MET A 1 -10.32 25.86 13.67
C MET A 1 -10.35 25.07 13.00
N ALA A 2 -10.44 24.81 12.84
CA ALA A 2 -10.33 24.13 12.36
C ALA A 2 -10.26 23.47 11.78
N LYS A 3 -10.25 23.39 11.51
CA LYS A 3 -10.10 22.86 11.03
C LYS A 3 -9.63 22.08 10.43
N PRO A 4 -9.28 22.29 10.30
CA PRO A 4 -8.42 21.36 9.83
C PRO A 4 -8.88 20.00 9.78
N ASP A 5 -9.48 19.65 10.60
CA ASP A 5 -9.92 18.38 10.67
C ASP A 5 -10.71 18.01 9.59
N THR A 6 -11.10 18.84 8.90
CA THR A 6 -11.85 18.50 7.86
C THR A 6 -11.20 17.60 6.94
N ARG A 7 -9.93 17.78 6.70
CA ARG A 7 -9.31 16.92 5.85
C ARG A 7 -9.10 15.64 6.49
N ALA A 8 -9.30 15.59 7.71
CA ALA A 8 -9.13 14.38 8.41
C ALA A 8 -9.94 13.26 7.85
N PRO A 9 -11.14 13.41 7.41
CA PRO A 9 -11.88 12.27 6.92
C PRO A 9 -11.17 11.56 5.81
N SER A 10 -10.66 12.29 4.86
CA SER A 10 -10.01 11.60 3.79
C SER A 10 -8.71 11.02 4.26
N SER A 11 -8.03 11.68 5.15
CA SER A 11 -6.77 11.14 5.61
C SER A 11 -6.99 10.02 6.60
N SER A 12 -8.15 9.92 7.19
CA SER A 12 -8.37 8.86 8.16
C SER A 12 -8.34 7.49 7.53
N SER A 13 -8.51 7.38 6.22
CA SER A 13 -8.40 6.08 5.58
C SER A 13 -6.97 5.76 5.18
N SER A 14 -6.04 6.70 5.35
CA SER A 14 -4.63 6.48 5.01
C SER A 14 -3.87 6.11 6.25
N THR A 15 -2.98 5.14 6.13
CA THR A 15 -2.14 4.76 7.25
C THR A 15 -0.78 4.34 6.71
N ARG A 16 0.25 4.48 7.53
CA ARG A 16 1.60 4.10 7.15
C ARG A 16 1.97 2.85 7.95
N ILE A 17 2.32 1.80 7.23
CA ILE A 17 2.59 0.51 7.83
C ILE A 17 3.86 -0.07 7.23
N LEU A 18 4.38 -1.09 7.87
CA LEU A 18 5.49 -1.84 7.31
C LEU A 18 4.97 -2.71 6.16
N PRO A 19 5.82 -3.01 5.17
CA PRO A 19 5.35 -3.78 4.02
C PRO A 19 4.74 -5.11 4.39
N MET A 20 5.28 -5.78 5.41
CA MET A 20 4.75 -7.09 5.80
C MET A 20 3.41 -7.00 6.50
N GLN A 21 2.94 -5.80 6.82
CA GLN A 21 1.63 -5.59 7.40
C GLN A 21 0.56 -5.36 6.34
N LEU A 22 0.94 -5.34 5.06
CA LEU A 22 -0.02 -5.19 3.98
C LEU A 22 -0.96 -6.38 3.95
N GLN A 23 -2.22 -6.10 3.65
CA GLN A 23 -3.26 -7.11 3.57
C GLN A 23 -3.88 -7.09 2.19
N ILE A 24 -4.41 -8.22 1.76
CA ILE A 24 -5.11 -8.29 0.49
C ILE A 24 -6.29 -7.32 0.54
N GLY A 25 -6.41 -6.49 -0.49
CA GLY A 25 -7.45 -5.47 -0.54
C GLY A 25 -6.97 -4.08 -0.17
N ASP A 26 -5.79 -3.96 0.44
CA ASP A 26 -5.23 -2.63 0.72
C ASP A 26 -4.96 -1.90 -0.58
N ARG A 27 -5.12 -0.58 -0.56
CA ARG A 27 -4.92 0.26 -1.72
C ARG A 27 -3.66 1.08 -1.57
N LEU A 28 -2.87 1.14 -2.63
CA LEU A 28 -1.67 1.97 -2.70
C LEU A 28 -1.86 3.00 -3.79
N SER A 29 -1.45 4.23 -3.54
CA SER A 29 -1.48 5.28 -4.54
C SER A 29 -0.07 5.76 -4.81
N ASP A 30 0.29 5.88 -6.08
CA ASP A 30 1.55 6.48 -6.46
C ASP A 30 1.32 7.35 -7.70
N GLU A 31 2.42 7.85 -8.27
CA GLU A 31 2.28 8.75 -9.40
C GLU A 31 1.76 8.06 -10.66
N THR A 32 1.78 6.74 -10.70
CA THR A 32 1.27 6.01 -11.85
C THR A 32 -0.20 5.63 -11.69
N GLY A 33 -0.78 5.82 -10.51
CA GLY A 33 -2.18 5.54 -10.29
C GLY A 33 -2.43 4.79 -8.99
N GLU A 34 -3.55 4.14 -8.92
CA GLU A 34 -3.98 3.43 -7.72
C GLU A 34 -3.87 1.93 -7.93
N TRP A 35 -3.37 1.25 -6.92
CA TRP A 35 -3.09 -0.18 -6.99
C TRP A 35 -3.73 -0.89 -5.82
N GLU A 36 -4.08 -2.15 -6.01
CA GLU A 36 -4.70 -2.97 -4.97
C GLU A 36 -3.80 -4.16 -4.70
N VAL A 37 -3.57 -4.46 -3.42
CA VAL A 37 -2.78 -5.62 -3.00
C VAL A 37 -3.59 -6.88 -3.27
N VAL A 38 -3.01 -7.82 -4.01
CA VAL A 38 -3.71 -9.05 -4.39
C VAL A 38 -3.08 -10.29 -3.82
N ASN A 39 -1.89 -10.18 -3.22
CA ASN A 39 -1.23 -11.32 -2.57
C ASN A 39 -0.66 -10.86 -1.25
N ARG A 40 -0.41 -11.80 -0.36
CA ARG A 40 0.25 -11.49 0.88
C ARG A 40 1.71 -11.16 0.62
N PRO A 41 2.27 -10.18 1.35
CA PRO A 41 3.67 -9.86 1.19
C PRO A 41 4.57 -11.01 1.67
N HIS A 42 5.74 -11.09 1.06
CA HIS A 42 6.74 -12.06 1.48
C HIS A 42 8.11 -11.38 1.49
N THR A 43 9.07 -11.97 2.18
CA THR A 43 10.40 -11.39 2.28
C THR A 43 11.43 -12.28 1.61
N THR A 44 12.51 -11.63 1.17
CA THR A 44 13.70 -12.30 0.65
C THR A 44 14.93 -11.65 1.29
N ALA A 45 16.10 -12.12 0.93
CA ALA A 45 17.36 -11.57 1.44
C ALA A 45 17.42 -11.60 2.97
N GLY A 46 16.99 -12.70 3.57
CA GLY A 46 17.05 -12.84 5.02
C GLY A 46 16.07 -11.94 5.74
N GLY A 47 14.96 -11.60 5.10
CA GLY A 47 13.95 -10.75 5.70
C GLY A 47 14.17 -9.27 5.49
N LYS A 48 15.14 -8.89 4.67
CA LYS A 48 15.48 -7.48 4.48
C LYS A 48 14.67 -6.82 3.39
N THR A 49 14.11 -7.58 2.46
CA THR A 49 13.39 -7.05 1.33
C THR A 49 12.00 -7.66 1.30
N ALA A 50 10.99 -6.82 1.18
CA ALA A 50 9.60 -7.27 1.15
C ALA A 50 9.05 -7.09 -0.26
N HIS A 51 8.27 -8.07 -0.71
CA HIS A 51 7.66 -8.06 -2.03
C HIS A 51 6.17 -8.29 -1.88
N VAL A 52 5.39 -7.59 -2.71
CA VAL A 52 3.96 -7.82 -2.73
C VAL A 52 3.46 -7.65 -4.16
N ARG A 53 2.47 -8.44 -4.53
CA ARG A 53 1.88 -8.32 -5.85
C ARG A 53 0.66 -7.42 -5.76
N VAL A 54 0.57 -6.48 -6.70
CA VAL A 54 -0.51 -5.53 -6.77
C VAL A 54 -1.07 -5.50 -8.18
N ARG A 55 -2.33 -5.08 -8.31
CA ARG A 55 -2.91 -4.88 -9.62
C ARG A 55 -3.46 -3.47 -9.71
N ARG A 56 -3.49 -2.95 -10.92
CA ARG A 56 -3.97 -1.61 -11.13
C ARG A 56 -5.49 -1.57 -10.97
N VAL A 57 -5.98 -0.60 -10.21
CA VAL A 57 -7.40 -0.55 -9.89
C VAL A 57 -8.24 -0.27 -11.13
N ASP A 58 -7.80 0.65 -11.99
CA ASP A 58 -8.54 0.98 -13.19
C ASP A 58 -8.20 0.09 -14.38
N GLN A 59 -7.21 -0.78 -14.23
CA GLN A 59 -6.84 -1.74 -15.27
C GLN A 59 -6.45 -3.05 -14.60
N PRO A 60 -7.42 -3.85 -14.17
CA PRO A 60 -7.11 -5.03 -13.34
C PRO A 60 -6.24 -6.07 -14.03
N ALA A 61 -6.10 -6.02 -15.34
CA ALA A 61 -5.21 -6.93 -16.03
C ALA A 61 -3.74 -6.57 -15.83
N VAL A 62 -3.44 -5.35 -15.37
CA VAL A 62 -2.07 -4.92 -15.15
C VAL A 62 -1.69 -5.30 -13.73
N VAL A 63 -0.76 -6.23 -13.60
CA VAL A 63 -0.29 -6.74 -12.33
C VAL A 63 1.20 -6.51 -12.25
N GLU A 64 1.68 -6.01 -11.11
CA GLU A 64 3.09 -5.75 -10.89
C GLU A 64 3.51 -6.23 -9.52
N GLU A 65 4.79 -6.44 -9.36
CA GLU A 65 5.36 -6.72 -8.05
C GLU A 65 6.00 -5.45 -7.53
N ARG A 66 5.67 -5.09 -6.30
CA ARG A 66 6.28 -3.96 -5.61
C ARG A 66 7.26 -4.46 -4.58
N THR A 67 8.36 -3.74 -4.45
CA THR A 67 9.44 -4.15 -3.56
C THR A 67 9.85 -2.99 -2.68
N TRP A 68 9.99 -3.27 -1.40
CA TRP A 68 10.43 -2.27 -0.42
C TRP A 68 11.46 -2.91 0.51
N GLY A 69 12.28 -2.09 1.15
CA GLY A 69 13.00 -2.57 2.31
C GLY A 69 12.02 -2.95 3.40
N ALA A 70 12.27 -4.01 4.11
CA ALA A 70 11.31 -4.55 5.07
C ALA A 70 10.99 -3.57 6.19
N HIS A 71 11.87 -2.60 6.45
CA HIS A 71 11.66 -1.61 7.50
C HIS A 71 11.13 -0.27 6.96
N GLU A 72 10.89 -0.15 5.67
CA GLU A 72 10.32 1.07 5.10
C GLU A 72 8.85 1.15 5.41
N ARG A 73 8.31 2.36 5.42
CA ARG A 73 6.89 2.55 5.66
C ARG A 73 6.16 2.80 4.35
N VAL A 74 5.03 2.14 4.21
CA VAL A 74 4.21 2.23 3.00
C VAL A 74 2.89 2.87 3.38
N THR A 75 2.46 3.85 2.60
CA THR A 75 1.17 4.49 2.84
C THR A 75 0.09 3.71 2.11
N VAL A 76 -0.94 3.28 2.84
CA VAL A 76 -2.03 2.51 2.28
C VAL A 76 -3.36 3.12 2.66
N LYS A 77 -4.37 2.84 1.86
CA LYS A 77 -5.75 3.17 2.15
C LYS A 77 -6.49 1.89 2.42
N ARG A 78 -7.23 1.85 3.52
CA ARG A 78 -8.01 0.68 3.90
C ARG A 78 -9.48 1.03 3.85
N PRO A 79 -10.28 0.07 3.40
CA PRO A 79 -11.73 0.30 3.34
C PRO A 79 -12.36 0.46 4.70
#